data_2812255ecdaa176dcb2fd1d8662d03eb
#
_entry.id   2812255ecdaa176dcb2fd1d8662d03eb
#
_cell.length_a   1.000
_cell.length_b   1.000
_cell.length_c   1.000
_cell.angle_alpha   90.00
_cell.angle_beta   90.00
_cell.angle_gamma   90.00
#
_symmetry.space_group_name_H-M   'P 1'
#
loop_
_entity.id
_entity.type
_entity.pdbx_description
1 polymer ?
#
loop_
_entity_poly.entity_id
_entity_poly.type
_entity_poly.pdbx_seq_one_letter_code
_entity_poly.pdbx_strand_id
1 'polypeptide(L)'
;MINESVVLVFVEEEAEKNSIYNTIEKIGQVCNFEEQKPFQITKRLKIICNNYKVNVEENVLQYLIECCGTNMQDLINETRKLIEFAGENGKIQKQDIDKLCIKKIESVIFDLTDNLGQKKVKEAMDVLYNLITAKEPVQKILITLYNHFKKLYFVKIAVANNKDVATSLNLKANQMFLVNKYKLQAKGFKTSELRKIIQELQDLDYKYKIGLIDLNVGLEAILCAYCS
;
A
#
# COMPACT_ATOMS: atom_id res chain seq x y z
N MET A 1 -19.12 41.89 3.43
CA MET A 1 -18.67 41.85 2.03
C MET A 1 -17.16 41.63 2.05
N ILE A 2 -16.66 40.68 1.25
CA ILE A 2 -15.22 40.43 1.07
C ILE A 2 -14.75 41.49 0.07
N ASN A 3 -13.60 42.12 0.34
CA ASN A 3 -13.00 43.10 -0.56
C ASN A 3 -12.63 42.43 -1.88
N GLU A 4 -12.84 43.05 -3.02
CA GLU A 4 -12.54 42.50 -4.36
C GLU A 4 -11.06 42.11 -4.55
N SER A 5 -10.15 42.67 -3.76
CA SER A 5 -8.73 42.35 -3.76
C SER A 5 -8.39 41.06 -2.97
N VAL A 6 -9.37 40.42 -2.31
CA VAL A 6 -9.13 39.24 -1.46
C VAL A 6 -9.62 37.97 -2.14
N VAL A 7 -8.74 37.00 -2.31
CA VAL A 7 -9.09 35.65 -2.76
C VAL A 7 -9.07 34.71 -1.54
N LEU A 8 -10.23 34.12 -1.22
CA LEU A 8 -10.35 33.11 -0.18
C LEU A 8 -10.29 31.72 -0.81
N VAL A 9 -9.39 30.88 -0.31
CA VAL A 9 -9.24 29.49 -0.73
C VAL A 9 -9.49 28.59 0.46
N PHE A 10 -10.50 27.72 0.36
CA PHE A 10 -10.79 26.66 1.34
C PHE A 10 -10.25 25.35 0.79
N VAL A 11 -9.47 24.60 1.59
CA VAL A 11 -8.91 23.29 1.23
C VAL A 11 -9.38 22.30 2.29
N GLU A 12 -10.16 21.33 1.88
CA GLU A 12 -10.70 20.27 2.76
C GLU A 12 -10.52 18.90 2.10
N GLU A 13 -10.26 17.87 2.89
CA GLU A 13 -10.16 16.48 2.41
C GLU A 13 -11.55 15.91 2.10
N GLU A 14 -12.55 16.23 2.92
CA GLU A 14 -13.95 15.84 2.74
C GLU A 14 -14.84 17.06 3.01
N ALA A 15 -15.32 17.68 1.95
CA ALA A 15 -16.20 18.85 2.05
C ALA A 15 -17.66 18.41 2.21
N GLU A 16 -18.29 18.78 3.33
CA GLU A 16 -19.73 18.64 3.50
C GLU A 16 -20.49 19.72 2.72
N LYS A 17 -21.58 19.33 2.05
CA LYS A 17 -22.48 20.27 1.36
C LYS A 17 -23.32 21.06 2.34
N ASN A 18 -22.69 22.00 3.03
CA ASN A 18 -23.32 22.93 3.97
C ASN A 18 -23.63 24.29 3.31
N SER A 19 -24.10 25.26 4.10
CA SER A 19 -24.44 26.61 3.60
C SER A 19 -23.25 27.37 3.04
N ILE A 20 -22.04 27.16 3.59
CA ILE A 20 -20.78 27.78 3.10
C ILE A 20 -20.43 27.21 1.74
N TYR A 21 -20.43 25.86 1.59
CA TYR A 21 -20.20 25.19 0.34
C TYR A 21 -21.14 25.70 -0.77
N ASN A 22 -22.45 25.74 -0.49
CA ASN A 22 -23.45 26.21 -1.45
C ASN A 22 -23.29 27.70 -1.80
N THR A 23 -22.77 28.52 -0.89
CA THR A 23 -22.46 29.92 -1.17
C THR A 23 -21.27 30.04 -2.09
N ILE A 24 -20.18 29.29 -1.82
CA ILE A 24 -18.98 29.27 -2.67
C ILE A 24 -19.32 28.77 -4.08
N GLU A 25 -20.14 27.72 -4.20
CA GLU A 25 -20.56 27.19 -5.51
C GLU A 25 -21.31 28.23 -6.37
N LYS A 26 -22.04 29.18 -5.72
CA LYS A 26 -22.78 30.23 -6.41
C LYS A 26 -21.93 31.43 -6.84
N ILE A 27 -20.94 31.82 -6.04
CA ILE A 27 -20.18 33.08 -6.23
C ILE A 27 -18.71 32.87 -6.54
N GLY A 28 -18.23 31.64 -6.48
CA GLY A 28 -16.83 31.26 -6.68
C GLY A 28 -16.70 30.02 -7.52
N GLN A 29 -15.61 29.28 -7.28
CA GLN A 29 -15.32 28.03 -7.98
C GLN A 29 -15.06 26.91 -6.98
N VAL A 30 -15.73 25.78 -7.15
CA VAL A 30 -15.50 24.55 -6.39
C VAL A 30 -14.76 23.55 -7.29
N CYS A 31 -13.60 23.10 -6.84
CA CYS A 31 -12.81 22.09 -7.53
C CYS A 31 -12.75 20.81 -6.69
N ASN A 32 -13.22 19.70 -7.23
CA ASN A 32 -13.10 18.39 -6.61
C ASN A 32 -11.92 17.62 -7.21
N PHE A 33 -10.95 17.24 -6.37
CA PHE A 33 -9.78 16.48 -6.77
C PHE A 33 -9.91 15.03 -6.26
N GLU A 34 -10.54 14.19 -7.06
CA GLU A 34 -10.69 12.78 -6.74
C GLU A 34 -9.39 12.00 -6.92
N GLU A 35 -9.22 10.94 -6.08
CA GLU A 35 -8.14 9.99 -6.26
C GLU A 35 -8.26 9.29 -7.62
N GLN A 36 -7.18 9.31 -8.38
CA GLN A 36 -7.17 8.71 -9.72
C GLN A 36 -7.13 7.18 -9.65
N LYS A 37 -7.84 6.53 -10.58
CA LYS A 37 -7.78 5.07 -10.73
C LYS A 37 -6.42 4.65 -11.30
N PRO A 38 -5.91 3.43 -10.98
CA PRO A 38 -4.60 2.95 -11.44
C PRO A 38 -4.37 3.10 -12.94
N PHE A 39 -5.38 2.84 -13.76
CA PHE A 39 -5.30 3.02 -15.21
C PHE A 39 -5.01 4.47 -15.63
N GLN A 40 -5.64 5.45 -14.98
CA GLN A 40 -5.41 6.87 -15.25
C GLN A 40 -3.99 7.29 -14.83
N ILE A 41 -3.55 6.77 -13.67
CA ILE A 41 -2.19 6.96 -13.15
C ILE A 41 -1.17 6.40 -14.15
N THR A 42 -1.32 5.13 -14.56
CA THR A 42 -0.44 4.49 -15.54
C THR A 42 -0.32 5.30 -16.82
N LYS A 43 -1.47 5.75 -17.36
CA LYS A 43 -1.49 6.59 -18.58
C LYS A 43 -0.72 7.89 -18.39
N ARG A 44 -0.88 8.55 -17.25
CA ARG A 44 -0.19 9.81 -16.95
C ARG A 44 1.31 9.63 -16.78
N LEU A 45 1.74 8.58 -16.06
CA LEU A 45 3.16 8.25 -15.90
C LEU A 45 3.81 7.89 -17.23
N LYS A 46 3.10 7.17 -18.11
CA LYS A 46 3.58 6.86 -19.47
C LYS A 46 3.81 8.11 -20.31
N ILE A 47 2.91 9.10 -20.22
CA ILE A 47 3.10 10.40 -20.89
C ILE A 47 4.36 11.09 -20.37
N ILE A 48 4.60 11.08 -19.05
CA ILE A 48 5.79 11.67 -18.45
C ILE A 48 7.05 10.98 -19.01
N CYS A 49 7.13 9.65 -18.96
CA CYS A 49 8.28 8.92 -19.52
C CYS A 49 8.53 9.23 -20.98
N ASN A 50 7.47 9.27 -21.80
CA ASN A 50 7.58 9.59 -23.24
C ASN A 50 8.11 10.99 -23.49
N ASN A 51 7.74 11.99 -22.69
CA ASN A 51 8.24 13.36 -22.80
C ASN A 51 9.77 13.45 -22.58
N TYR A 52 10.33 12.52 -21.79
CA TYR A 52 11.77 12.37 -21.58
C TYR A 52 12.40 11.35 -22.53
N LYS A 53 11.68 10.85 -23.53
CA LYS A 53 12.11 9.82 -24.49
C LYS A 53 12.57 8.52 -23.84
N VAL A 54 11.96 8.17 -22.69
CA VAL A 54 12.23 6.93 -21.97
C VAL A 54 11.12 5.93 -22.20
N ASN A 55 11.49 4.69 -22.58
CA ASN A 55 10.56 3.62 -22.85
C ASN A 55 10.15 2.89 -21.55
N VAL A 56 8.85 2.64 -21.39
CA VAL A 56 8.32 1.86 -20.27
C VAL A 56 7.07 1.07 -20.68
N GLU A 57 6.99 -0.17 -20.28
CA GLU A 57 5.82 -1.02 -20.50
C GLU A 57 4.76 -0.76 -19.43
N GLU A 58 3.48 -0.93 -19.76
CA GLU A 58 2.36 -0.68 -18.84
C GLU A 58 2.40 -1.58 -17.60
N ASN A 59 2.82 -2.85 -17.77
CA ASN A 59 2.99 -3.79 -16.66
C ASN A 59 4.08 -3.35 -15.67
N VAL A 60 5.11 -2.62 -16.13
CA VAL A 60 6.16 -2.05 -15.27
C VAL A 60 5.61 -0.87 -14.47
N LEU A 61 4.80 0.00 -15.10
CA LEU A 61 4.13 1.11 -14.39
C LEU A 61 3.08 0.60 -13.39
N GLN A 62 2.36 -0.46 -13.72
CA GLN A 62 1.45 -1.12 -12.76
C GLN A 62 2.23 -1.66 -11.56
N TYR A 63 3.38 -2.29 -11.79
CA TYR A 63 4.26 -2.75 -10.72
C TYR A 63 4.78 -1.60 -9.86
N LEU A 64 5.14 -0.45 -10.47
CA LEU A 64 5.51 0.75 -9.71
C LEU A 64 4.38 1.22 -8.79
N ILE A 65 3.13 1.23 -9.28
CA ILE A 65 1.95 1.59 -8.48
C ILE A 65 1.74 0.58 -7.34
N GLU A 66 1.94 -0.71 -7.57
CA GLU A 66 1.84 -1.74 -6.54
C GLU A 66 2.91 -1.55 -5.45
N CYS A 67 4.14 -1.19 -5.82
CA CYS A 67 5.24 -0.98 -4.90
C CYS A 67 5.12 0.34 -4.12
N CYS A 68 4.81 1.43 -4.81
CA CYS A 68 4.88 2.79 -4.26
C CYS A 68 3.51 3.39 -3.89
N GLY A 69 2.42 2.66 -4.17
CA GLY A 69 1.03 3.09 -3.89
C GLY A 69 0.47 4.02 -4.97
N THR A 70 -0.65 4.69 -4.66
CA THR A 70 -1.44 5.46 -5.63
C THR A 70 -1.31 6.98 -5.48
N ASN A 71 -0.45 7.47 -4.56
CA ASN A 71 -0.21 8.90 -4.43
C ASN A 71 0.54 9.41 -5.67
N MET A 72 -0.07 10.37 -6.37
CA MET A 72 0.47 10.86 -7.64
C MET A 72 1.81 11.57 -7.49
N GLN A 73 2.00 12.34 -6.42
CA GLN A 73 3.25 13.08 -6.20
C GLN A 73 4.42 12.12 -5.92
N ASP A 74 4.18 11.10 -5.06
CA ASP A 74 5.17 10.07 -4.77
C ASP A 74 5.56 9.34 -6.06
N LEU A 75 4.56 8.94 -6.85
CA LEU A 75 4.79 8.22 -8.12
C LEU A 75 5.54 9.07 -9.16
N ILE A 76 5.26 10.38 -9.24
CA ILE A 76 6.02 11.27 -10.11
C ILE A 76 7.48 11.36 -9.67
N ASN A 77 7.73 11.47 -8.37
CA ASN A 77 9.09 11.54 -7.83
C ASN A 77 9.85 10.23 -8.10
N GLU A 78 9.22 9.08 -7.85
CA GLU A 78 9.82 7.77 -8.15
C GLU A 78 10.06 7.59 -9.66
N THR A 79 9.11 8.00 -10.50
CA THR A 79 9.24 7.92 -11.96
C THR A 79 10.39 8.81 -12.47
N ARG A 80 10.58 9.99 -11.90
CA ARG A 80 11.71 10.87 -12.27
C ARG A 80 13.06 10.22 -11.96
N LYS A 81 13.22 9.58 -10.80
CA LYS A 81 14.46 8.84 -10.48
C LYS A 81 14.72 7.72 -11.50
N LEU A 82 13.68 6.99 -11.90
CA LEU A 82 13.79 5.95 -12.91
C LEU A 82 14.14 6.48 -14.28
N ILE A 83 13.60 7.64 -14.68
CA ILE A 83 13.92 8.34 -15.93
C ILE A 83 15.38 8.76 -15.95
N GLU A 84 15.86 9.43 -14.90
CA GLU A 84 17.27 9.85 -14.79
C GLU A 84 18.22 8.64 -14.84
N PHE A 85 17.85 7.55 -14.19
CA PHE A 85 18.66 6.32 -14.20
C PHE A 85 18.70 5.66 -15.60
N ALA A 86 17.57 5.60 -16.29
CA ALA A 86 17.48 4.99 -17.62
C ALA A 86 18.17 5.80 -18.70
N GLY A 87 18.21 7.14 -18.56
CA GLY A 87 18.74 8.06 -19.55
C GLY A 87 17.90 8.20 -20.81
N GLU A 88 18.27 9.14 -21.67
CA GLU A 88 17.57 9.39 -22.94
C GLU A 88 17.61 8.13 -23.83
N ASN A 89 16.46 7.77 -24.39
CA ASN A 89 16.24 6.55 -25.19
C ASN A 89 16.41 5.23 -24.41
N GLY A 90 16.55 5.29 -23.07
CA GLY A 90 16.64 4.13 -22.20
C GLY A 90 15.29 3.44 -22.00
N LYS A 91 15.31 2.32 -21.27
CA LYS A 91 14.12 1.53 -20.93
C LYS A 91 14.09 1.27 -19.43
N ILE A 92 12.95 1.58 -18.80
CA ILE A 92 12.68 1.24 -17.39
C ILE A 92 12.17 -0.20 -17.31
N GLN A 93 12.72 -0.97 -16.37
CA GLN A 93 12.37 -2.37 -16.09
C GLN A 93 11.94 -2.55 -14.63
N LYS A 94 11.31 -3.69 -14.31
CA LYS A 94 10.92 -4.00 -12.91
C LYS A 94 12.10 -4.01 -11.95
N GLN A 95 13.26 -4.50 -12.40
CA GLN A 95 14.49 -4.53 -11.60
C GLN A 95 14.97 -3.14 -11.18
N ASP A 96 14.75 -2.12 -12.02
CA ASP A 96 15.11 -0.74 -11.68
C ASP A 96 14.21 -0.20 -10.57
N ILE A 97 12.93 -0.56 -10.58
CA ILE A 97 12.00 -0.24 -9.50
C ILE A 97 12.44 -0.89 -8.20
N ASP A 98 12.80 -2.18 -8.23
CA ASP A 98 13.26 -2.91 -7.05
C ASP A 98 14.52 -2.30 -6.45
N LYS A 99 15.41 -1.77 -7.30
CA LYS A 99 16.71 -1.19 -6.89
C LYS A 99 16.63 0.25 -6.41
N LEU A 100 15.76 1.07 -7.00
CA LEU A 100 15.80 2.53 -6.83
C LEU A 100 14.61 3.11 -6.09
N CYS A 101 13.44 2.46 -6.18
CA CYS A 101 12.23 3.04 -5.62
C CYS A 101 12.04 2.69 -4.14
N ILE A 102 11.51 3.65 -3.39
CA ILE A 102 11.12 3.45 -2.01
C ILE A 102 9.75 2.76 -2.00
N LYS A 103 9.75 1.47 -1.66
CA LYS A 103 8.51 0.70 -1.55
C LYS A 103 7.74 1.08 -0.29
N LYS A 104 6.43 1.17 -0.39
CA LYS A 104 5.56 1.31 0.80
C LYS A 104 5.63 0.04 1.65
N ILE A 105 5.56 0.22 2.97
CA ILE A 105 5.62 -0.90 3.93
C ILE A 105 4.56 -1.96 3.64
N GLU A 106 3.38 -1.56 3.20
CA GLU A 106 2.31 -2.48 2.83
C GLU A 106 2.71 -3.40 1.68
N SER A 107 3.46 -2.89 0.68
CA SER A 107 3.97 -3.71 -0.42
C SER A 107 5.02 -4.72 0.08
N VAL A 108 5.92 -4.29 0.94
CA VAL A 108 6.95 -5.18 1.52
C VAL A 108 6.31 -6.25 2.42
N ILE A 109 5.25 -5.90 3.17
CA ILE A 109 4.48 -6.85 3.96
C ILE A 109 3.76 -7.89 3.07
N PHE A 110 3.31 -7.51 1.87
CA PHE A 110 2.81 -8.49 0.91
C PHE A 110 3.88 -9.54 0.56
N ASP A 111 5.11 -9.11 0.26
CA ASP A 111 6.21 -10.01 -0.08
C ASP A 111 6.56 -10.93 1.11
N LEU A 112 6.61 -10.38 2.33
CA LEU A 112 6.83 -11.14 3.56
C LEU A 112 5.75 -12.21 3.74
N THR A 113 4.49 -11.82 3.60
CA THR A 113 3.34 -12.72 3.82
C THR A 113 3.23 -13.77 2.72
N ASP A 114 3.62 -13.46 1.47
CA ASP A 114 3.72 -14.45 0.39
C ASP A 114 4.75 -15.53 0.72
N ASN A 115 5.92 -15.14 1.23
CA ASN A 115 6.96 -16.09 1.67
C ASN A 115 6.46 -16.97 2.83
N LEU A 116 5.76 -16.40 3.81
CA LEU A 116 5.14 -17.17 4.90
C LEU A 116 4.11 -18.20 4.39
N GLY A 117 3.24 -17.78 3.47
CA GLY A 117 2.23 -18.66 2.88
C GLY A 117 2.83 -19.79 2.04
N GLN A 118 4.04 -19.61 1.52
CA GLN A 118 4.82 -20.60 0.78
C GLN A 118 5.79 -21.40 1.66
N LYS A 119 5.80 -21.17 2.98
CA LYS A 119 6.72 -21.81 3.95
C LYS A 119 8.20 -21.52 3.68
N LYS A 120 8.51 -20.37 3.10
CA LYS A 120 9.87 -19.90 2.83
C LYS A 120 10.38 -19.06 4.00
N VAL A 121 10.84 -19.74 5.06
CA VAL A 121 11.29 -19.10 6.32
C VAL A 121 12.38 -18.08 6.06
N LYS A 122 13.43 -18.48 5.35
CA LYS A 122 14.62 -17.65 5.13
C LYS A 122 14.25 -16.36 4.43
N GLU A 123 13.51 -16.46 3.32
CA GLU A 123 13.09 -15.31 2.53
C GLU A 123 12.15 -14.39 3.31
N ALA A 124 11.27 -14.94 4.15
CA ALA A 124 10.41 -14.14 5.01
C ALA A 124 11.22 -13.37 6.07
N MET A 125 12.22 -14.02 6.68
CA MET A 125 13.10 -13.38 7.66
C MET A 125 14.00 -12.32 7.00
N ASP A 126 14.52 -12.57 5.80
CA ASP A 126 15.30 -11.59 5.04
C ASP A 126 14.47 -10.30 4.79
N VAL A 127 13.19 -10.44 4.44
CA VAL A 127 12.29 -9.29 4.26
C VAL A 127 12.08 -8.54 5.58
N LEU A 128 11.87 -9.24 6.71
CA LEU A 128 11.74 -8.61 8.02
C LEU A 128 13.00 -7.83 8.41
N TYR A 129 14.18 -8.44 8.27
CA TYR A 129 15.46 -7.80 8.57
C TYR A 129 15.74 -6.59 7.68
N ASN A 130 15.34 -6.64 6.41
CA ASN A 130 15.43 -5.49 5.52
C ASN A 130 14.57 -4.31 5.99
N LEU A 131 13.35 -4.57 6.49
CA LEU A 131 12.51 -3.52 7.08
C LEU A 131 13.15 -2.90 8.33
N ILE A 132 13.69 -3.74 9.22
CA ILE A 132 14.37 -3.30 10.46
C ILE A 132 15.63 -2.49 10.11
N THR A 133 16.43 -2.96 9.15
CA THR A 133 17.65 -2.28 8.70
C THR A 133 17.34 -0.94 8.03
N ALA A 134 16.22 -0.84 7.32
CA ALA A 134 15.70 0.41 6.75
C ALA A 134 15.16 1.38 7.82
N LYS A 135 15.28 1.01 9.12
CA LYS A 135 14.80 1.79 10.27
C LYS A 135 13.29 2.03 10.28
N GLU A 136 12.52 1.15 9.66
CA GLU A 136 11.07 1.17 9.85
C GLU A 136 10.75 0.88 11.32
N PRO A 137 9.90 1.69 11.97
CA PRO A 137 9.52 1.45 13.37
C PRO A 137 8.88 0.06 13.52
N VAL A 138 9.39 -0.77 14.44
CA VAL A 138 8.95 -2.16 14.59
C VAL A 138 7.46 -2.26 14.95
N GLN A 139 6.95 -1.27 15.72
CA GLN A 139 5.51 -1.16 15.98
C GLN A 139 4.69 -0.97 14.69
N LYS A 140 5.22 -0.19 13.73
CA LYS A 140 4.59 0.01 12.43
C LYS A 140 4.57 -1.29 11.62
N ILE A 141 5.66 -2.06 11.67
CA ILE A 141 5.74 -3.40 11.07
C ILE A 141 4.67 -4.31 11.67
N LEU A 142 4.59 -4.39 13.01
CA LEU A 142 3.60 -5.20 13.73
C LEU A 142 2.16 -4.84 13.34
N ILE A 143 1.82 -3.55 13.39
CA ILE A 143 0.47 -3.08 13.06
C ILE A 143 0.12 -3.37 11.59
N THR A 144 1.08 -3.19 10.68
CA THR A 144 0.86 -3.45 9.26
C THR A 144 0.67 -4.94 8.99
N LEU A 145 1.47 -5.81 9.62
CA LEU A 145 1.31 -7.27 9.60
C LEU A 145 -0.06 -7.70 10.15
N TYR A 146 -0.43 -7.20 11.32
CA TYR A 146 -1.73 -7.47 11.92
C TYR A 146 -2.87 -7.11 10.97
N ASN A 147 -2.86 -5.90 10.43
CA ASN A 147 -3.89 -5.45 9.49
C ASN A 147 -3.91 -6.28 8.21
N HIS A 148 -2.75 -6.71 7.74
CA HIS A 148 -2.64 -7.55 6.56
C HIS A 148 -3.25 -8.95 6.79
N PHE A 149 -2.88 -9.64 7.87
CA PHE A 149 -3.46 -10.94 8.22
C PHE A 149 -4.98 -10.85 8.50
N LYS A 150 -5.43 -9.77 9.13
CA LYS A 150 -6.85 -9.49 9.32
C LYS A 150 -7.59 -9.37 7.98
N LYS A 151 -7.00 -8.70 6.98
CA LYS A 151 -7.57 -8.65 5.62
C LYS A 151 -7.63 -10.03 4.98
N LEU A 152 -6.57 -10.85 5.08
CA LEU A 152 -6.58 -12.22 4.57
C LEU A 152 -7.68 -13.07 5.23
N TYR A 153 -7.86 -12.92 6.53
CA TYR A 153 -8.95 -13.58 7.26
C TYR A 153 -10.32 -13.15 6.73
N PHE A 154 -10.55 -11.85 6.53
CA PHE A 154 -11.81 -11.36 5.96
C PHE A 154 -12.03 -11.85 4.55
N VAL A 155 -10.98 -11.96 3.72
CA VAL A 155 -11.09 -12.60 2.39
C VAL A 155 -11.57 -14.04 2.49
N LYS A 156 -11.01 -14.85 3.40
CA LYS A 156 -11.46 -16.23 3.63
C LYS A 156 -12.95 -16.30 3.99
N ILE A 157 -13.38 -15.46 4.92
CA ILE A 157 -14.78 -15.39 5.34
C ILE A 157 -15.69 -14.91 4.21
N ALA A 158 -15.29 -13.88 3.47
CA ALA A 158 -16.08 -13.36 2.36
C ALA A 158 -16.26 -14.41 1.26
N VAL A 159 -15.19 -15.10 0.87
CA VAL A 159 -15.23 -16.17 -0.15
C VAL A 159 -16.10 -17.35 0.33
N ALA A 160 -15.97 -17.78 1.59
CA ALA A 160 -16.78 -18.87 2.13
C ALA A 160 -18.28 -18.55 2.20
N ASN A 161 -18.63 -17.26 2.32
CA ASN A 161 -20.03 -16.81 2.38
C ASN A 161 -20.53 -16.19 1.07
N ASN A 162 -19.81 -16.36 -0.04
CA ASN A 162 -20.13 -15.78 -1.36
C ASN A 162 -20.37 -14.25 -1.32
N LYS A 163 -19.65 -13.53 -0.43
CA LYS A 163 -19.71 -12.07 -0.34
C LYS A 163 -18.66 -11.41 -1.21
N ASP A 164 -18.93 -10.17 -1.64
CA ASP A 164 -17.94 -9.39 -2.36
C ASP A 164 -16.73 -9.04 -1.48
N VAL A 165 -15.53 -9.38 -1.97
CA VAL A 165 -14.28 -9.19 -1.24
C VAL A 165 -13.89 -7.73 -1.16
N ALA A 166 -14.12 -6.94 -2.22
CA ALA A 166 -13.76 -5.52 -2.22
C ALA A 166 -14.52 -4.74 -1.15
N THR A 167 -15.83 -4.98 -1.07
CA THR A 167 -16.70 -4.43 -0.03
C THR A 167 -16.30 -4.90 1.38
N SER A 168 -15.99 -6.20 1.53
CA SER A 168 -15.59 -6.78 2.82
C SER A 168 -14.25 -6.22 3.34
N LEU A 169 -13.39 -5.72 2.46
CA LEU A 169 -12.12 -5.11 2.80
C LEU A 169 -12.16 -3.57 2.83
N ASN A 170 -13.32 -2.95 2.57
CA ASN A 170 -13.46 -1.49 2.41
C ASN A 170 -12.43 -0.90 1.43
N LEU A 171 -12.22 -1.58 0.29
CA LEU A 171 -11.26 -1.11 -0.71
C LEU A 171 -11.84 0.06 -1.51
N LYS A 172 -11.06 1.13 -1.63
CA LYS A 172 -11.36 2.25 -2.52
C LYS A 172 -11.26 1.83 -3.99
N ALA A 173 -11.89 2.58 -4.88
CA ALA A 173 -11.89 2.28 -6.33
C ALA A 173 -10.49 2.16 -6.94
N ASN A 174 -9.52 2.94 -6.45
CA ASN A 174 -8.11 2.90 -6.85
C ASN A 174 -7.34 1.69 -6.29
N GLN A 175 -7.92 0.93 -5.35
CA GLN A 175 -7.32 -0.25 -4.71
C GLN A 175 -7.93 -1.58 -5.20
N MET A 176 -8.85 -1.55 -6.15
CA MET A 176 -9.54 -2.76 -6.65
C MET A 176 -8.58 -3.80 -7.25
N PHE A 177 -7.42 -3.39 -7.74
CA PHE A 177 -6.36 -4.30 -8.23
C PHE A 177 -5.81 -5.21 -7.13
N LEU A 178 -5.92 -4.84 -5.85
CA LEU A 178 -5.48 -5.65 -4.71
C LEU A 178 -6.40 -6.85 -4.43
N VAL A 179 -7.65 -6.85 -4.90
CA VAL A 179 -8.63 -7.92 -4.63
C VAL A 179 -8.08 -9.30 -5.03
N ASN A 180 -7.56 -9.41 -6.25
CA ASN A 180 -7.01 -10.67 -6.75
C ASN A 180 -5.73 -11.06 -6.00
N LYS A 181 -4.90 -10.10 -5.65
CA LYS A 181 -3.67 -10.32 -4.87
C LYS A 181 -3.99 -10.88 -3.49
N TYR A 182 -4.92 -10.27 -2.76
CA TYR A 182 -5.40 -10.78 -1.47
C TYR A 182 -6.06 -12.17 -1.57
N LYS A 183 -6.90 -12.40 -2.61
CA LYS A 183 -7.51 -13.71 -2.83
C LYS A 183 -6.47 -14.82 -3.07
N LEU A 184 -5.45 -14.53 -3.87
CA LEU A 184 -4.39 -15.49 -4.16
C LEU A 184 -3.59 -15.80 -2.88
N GLN A 185 -3.16 -14.78 -2.17
CA GLN A 185 -2.38 -14.92 -0.95
C GLN A 185 -3.14 -15.64 0.17
N ALA A 186 -4.43 -15.35 0.33
CA ALA A 186 -5.27 -16.01 1.31
C ALA A 186 -5.37 -17.55 1.10
N LYS A 187 -5.13 -18.07 -0.12
CA LYS A 187 -5.10 -19.51 -0.39
C LYS A 187 -3.96 -20.21 0.35
N GLY A 188 -2.84 -19.55 0.59
CA GLY A 188 -1.67 -20.09 1.29
C GLY A 188 -1.89 -20.37 2.78
N PHE A 189 -3.01 -19.95 3.35
CA PHE A 189 -3.29 -20.08 4.80
C PHE A 189 -4.62 -20.76 5.06
N LYS A 190 -4.71 -21.55 6.15
CA LYS A 190 -5.99 -22.01 6.69
C LYS A 190 -6.64 -20.88 7.52
N THR A 191 -7.97 -20.87 7.60
CA THR A 191 -8.70 -19.87 8.41
C THR A 191 -8.33 -19.92 9.90
N SER A 192 -8.07 -21.12 10.43
CA SER A 192 -7.59 -21.31 11.80
C SER A 192 -6.18 -20.74 12.03
N GLU A 193 -5.29 -20.90 11.07
CA GLU A 193 -3.94 -20.33 11.11
C GLU A 193 -3.99 -18.81 11.14
N LEU A 194 -4.78 -18.18 10.24
CA LEU A 194 -4.93 -16.72 10.22
C LEU A 194 -5.48 -16.19 11.55
N ARG A 195 -6.46 -16.87 12.14
CA ARG A 195 -7.00 -16.48 13.45
C ARG A 195 -5.92 -16.54 14.53
N LYS A 196 -5.13 -17.61 14.55
CA LYS A 196 -4.04 -17.80 15.52
C LYS A 196 -2.96 -16.71 15.35
N ILE A 197 -2.51 -16.46 14.13
CA ILE A 197 -1.53 -15.39 13.83
C ILE A 197 -2.03 -14.02 14.33
N ILE A 198 -3.28 -13.68 14.02
CA ILE A 198 -3.87 -12.41 14.45
C ILE A 198 -3.86 -12.29 15.99
N GLN A 199 -4.21 -13.37 16.70
CA GLN A 199 -4.20 -13.39 18.16
C GLN A 199 -2.78 -13.27 18.71
N GLU A 200 -1.81 -14.00 18.17
CA GLU A 200 -0.41 -13.93 18.62
C GLU A 200 0.20 -12.53 18.38
N LEU A 201 -0.14 -11.85 17.28
CA LEU A 201 0.30 -10.47 17.04
C LEU A 201 -0.33 -9.49 18.04
N GLN A 202 -1.60 -9.70 18.43
CA GLN A 202 -2.24 -8.90 19.47
C GLN A 202 -1.61 -9.14 20.85
N ASP A 203 -1.36 -10.41 21.21
CA ASP A 203 -0.71 -10.77 22.46
C ASP A 203 0.73 -10.22 22.52
N LEU A 204 1.45 -10.18 21.38
CA LEU A 204 2.77 -9.60 21.28
C LEU A 204 2.72 -8.09 21.54
N ASP A 205 1.79 -7.36 20.93
CA ASP A 205 1.61 -5.92 21.16
C ASP A 205 1.34 -5.62 22.64
N TYR A 206 0.48 -6.42 23.29
CA TYR A 206 0.19 -6.30 24.70
C TYR A 206 1.44 -6.54 25.56
N LYS A 207 2.13 -7.68 25.36
CA LYS A 207 3.34 -8.06 26.12
C LYS A 207 4.46 -7.04 25.96
N TYR A 208 4.63 -6.49 24.77
CA TYR A 208 5.58 -5.41 24.52
C TYR A 208 5.23 -4.15 25.30
N LYS A 209 3.96 -3.71 25.28
CA LYS A 209 3.51 -2.50 25.98
C LYS A 209 3.67 -2.56 27.48
N ILE A 210 3.60 -3.76 28.07
CA ILE A 210 3.85 -3.97 29.52
C ILE A 210 5.30 -4.36 29.83
N GLY A 211 6.21 -4.29 28.86
CA GLY A 211 7.66 -4.50 29.05
C GLY A 211 8.09 -5.96 29.23
N LEU A 212 7.26 -6.93 28.88
CA LEU A 212 7.57 -8.36 29.06
C LEU A 212 8.42 -8.96 27.93
N ILE A 213 8.45 -8.36 26.75
CA ILE A 213 9.16 -8.91 25.60
C ILE A 213 9.69 -7.80 24.69
N ASP A 214 10.84 -8.04 24.06
CA ASP A 214 11.30 -7.23 22.94
C ASP A 214 10.48 -7.53 21.69
N LEU A 215 10.11 -6.46 20.96
CA LEU A 215 9.20 -6.57 19.83
C LEU A 215 9.84 -7.28 18.62
N ASN A 216 11.16 -7.09 18.39
CA ASN A 216 11.84 -7.78 17.30
C ASN A 216 11.87 -9.28 17.55
N VAL A 217 12.28 -9.68 18.76
CA VAL A 217 12.34 -11.09 19.17
C VAL A 217 10.97 -11.76 19.07
N GLY A 218 9.92 -11.05 19.51
CA GLY A 218 8.55 -11.56 19.44
C GLY A 218 8.05 -11.75 18.00
N LEU A 219 8.34 -10.78 17.10
CA LEU A 219 7.98 -10.90 15.68
C LEU A 219 8.72 -12.07 15.01
N GLU A 220 10.04 -12.19 15.23
CA GLU A 220 10.84 -13.29 14.70
C GLU A 220 10.28 -14.65 15.15
N ALA A 221 9.97 -14.80 16.45
CA ALA A 221 9.41 -16.03 16.97
C ALA A 221 8.07 -16.42 16.32
N ILE A 222 7.16 -15.44 16.16
CA ILE A 222 5.88 -15.66 15.48
C ILE A 222 6.11 -16.08 14.03
N LEU A 223 6.93 -15.37 13.27
CA LEU A 223 7.15 -15.67 11.84
C LEU A 223 7.81 -17.05 11.65
N CYS A 224 8.79 -17.41 12.47
CA CYS A 224 9.41 -18.73 12.44
C CYS A 224 8.42 -19.86 12.74
N ALA A 225 7.52 -19.67 13.72
CA ALA A 225 6.53 -20.69 14.10
C ALA A 225 5.52 -21.01 12.98
N TYR A 226 5.27 -20.07 12.05
CA TYR A 226 4.34 -20.28 10.92
C TYR A 226 5.01 -20.84 9.67
N CYS A 227 6.32 -20.86 9.62
CA CYS A 227 7.07 -21.47 8.54
C CYS A 227 7.45 -22.95 8.81
N SER A 228 7.38 -23.37 10.07
CA SER A 228 7.56 -24.77 10.50
C SER A 228 6.29 -25.57 10.23
#